data_2ceb52e92ab9ff82137915f734242ead
#
_entry.id   2ceb52e92ab9ff82137915f734242ead
#
_cell.length_a   1.000
_cell.length_b   1.000
_cell.length_c   1.000
_cell.angle_alpha   90.00
_cell.angle_beta   90.00
_cell.angle_gamma   90.00
#
_symmetry.space_group_name_H-M   'P 1'
#
loop_
_entity.id
_entity.type
_entity.pdbx_description
1 polymer ?
#
loop_
_entity_poly.entity_id
_entity_poly.type
_entity_poly.pdbx_seq_one_letter_code
_entity_poly.pdbx_strand_id
1 'polypeptide(L)'
;MSASLDPAAYARVYGPTTGDRVRLGDTSLVVRVEADDQERGQEVLAGFAKSARDGLMARSTLDAVDIAVTQVLVIDPVLGVRKTSIGIVDGRIVAVGRAGNPDVMDGVEVVLGTNTAIVSGEGLIATAGAIDPHMHLLSPRIADQALAVGVTTLVVQDYGPVWNLGTNPAWALRTIHAALDQTPLNTLMLTRASSTDPAPVEAMLRAGAAGLKIHEDVGAHATVIDTALRVADAHDVQLCIHTDGLNEGLSVEDTLDVIAGRVIHAYHIEGTGGGHAPDLLRLAGEPNVLTSSTNPTFPYGVNTAAEHQAMVELVHVLRADLPGDHQLAADRVRPATMAAESVLHDMGLVQMVSSDSQGMGRIGESLRRAMQLASLMRDARGPLGDAGDDNARVLRYLAKATINPAIAHGMADHVGSLAPGRLADIVLWEPGWFAVKPFLVLKGGFPTWGAVGDPNAATAFCQPTQVAAQIGGIGAAPARSSIAFVSQAATASGGADELPTAKARVAVAGTRALSASDMVLNDTVAAVRVDPATHRVTVDGEPVETPPAASVPLSGLHLLG
;
A
#
# COMPACT_ATOMS: atom_id res chain seq x y z
N MET A 1 23.34 -32.27 -28.87
CA MET A 1 23.80 -30.88 -29.17
C MET A 1 23.24 -29.99 -28.05
N SER A 2 24.09 -29.48 -27.19
CA SER A 2 23.68 -28.47 -26.23
C SER A 2 23.50 -27.14 -26.98
N ALA A 3 22.27 -26.65 -27.11
CA ALA A 3 22.03 -25.32 -27.64
C ALA A 3 22.41 -24.32 -26.55
N SER A 4 23.40 -23.45 -26.79
CA SER A 4 23.66 -22.32 -25.91
C SER A 4 22.82 -21.14 -26.37
N LEU A 5 22.05 -20.55 -25.46
CA LEU A 5 21.36 -19.26 -25.67
C LEU A 5 22.32 -18.14 -25.28
N ASP A 6 22.35 -17.05 -26.05
CA ASP A 6 22.99 -15.84 -25.58
C ASP A 6 22.20 -15.24 -24.42
N PRO A 7 22.81 -14.40 -23.54
CA PRO A 7 22.12 -13.86 -22.37
C PRO A 7 20.82 -13.09 -22.68
N ALA A 8 20.78 -12.35 -23.79
CA ALA A 8 19.58 -11.59 -24.17
C ALA A 8 18.46 -12.52 -24.68
N ALA A 9 18.81 -13.61 -25.39
CA ALA A 9 17.84 -14.62 -25.78
C ALA A 9 17.32 -15.40 -24.57
N TYR A 10 18.18 -15.70 -23.58
CA TYR A 10 17.78 -16.33 -22.34
C TYR A 10 16.77 -15.44 -21.57
N ALA A 11 17.11 -14.17 -21.35
CA ALA A 11 16.24 -13.23 -20.64
C ALA A 11 14.87 -13.03 -21.32
N ARG A 12 14.82 -13.07 -22.67
CA ARG A 12 13.54 -12.99 -23.41
C ARG A 12 12.64 -14.21 -23.20
N VAL A 13 13.22 -15.40 -22.99
CA VAL A 13 12.44 -16.65 -22.86
C VAL A 13 12.11 -16.95 -21.40
N TYR A 14 13.06 -16.73 -20.49
CA TYR A 14 13.00 -17.17 -19.10
C TYR A 14 12.95 -16.02 -18.09
N GLY A 15 12.91 -14.78 -18.56
CA GLY A 15 13.03 -13.59 -17.72
C GLY A 15 14.48 -13.24 -17.34
N PRO A 16 14.70 -12.07 -16.73
CA PRO A 16 16.01 -11.61 -16.33
C PRO A 16 16.63 -12.53 -15.26
N THR A 17 17.97 -12.61 -15.21
CA THR A 17 18.72 -13.42 -14.25
C THR A 17 19.70 -12.57 -13.44
N THR A 18 20.39 -13.17 -12.46
CA THR A 18 21.33 -12.48 -11.57
C THR A 18 22.28 -11.54 -12.33
N GLY A 19 22.30 -10.27 -11.91
CA GLY A 19 23.10 -9.21 -12.52
C GLY A 19 22.41 -8.44 -13.64
N ASP A 20 21.33 -8.97 -14.22
CA ASP A 20 20.55 -8.27 -15.24
C ASP A 20 19.86 -7.02 -14.65
N ARG A 21 19.66 -6.02 -15.49
CA ARG A 21 19.06 -4.75 -15.13
C ARG A 21 17.70 -4.59 -15.80
N VAL A 22 16.71 -4.19 -15.02
CA VAL A 22 15.33 -3.99 -15.48
C VAL A 22 14.90 -2.56 -15.19
N ARG A 23 14.54 -1.82 -16.23
CA ARG A 23 13.98 -0.47 -16.10
C ARG A 23 12.50 -0.54 -15.75
N LEU A 24 12.05 0.31 -14.84
CA LEU A 24 10.67 0.37 -14.37
C LEU A 24 9.88 1.47 -15.10
N GLY A 25 9.02 1.09 -16.01
CA GLY A 25 8.25 2.02 -16.84
C GLY A 25 9.15 2.94 -17.66
N ASP A 26 8.75 4.19 -17.79
CA ASP A 26 9.53 5.27 -18.41
C ASP A 26 10.32 6.12 -17.37
N THR A 27 10.48 5.61 -16.14
CA THR A 27 11.25 6.24 -15.06
C THR A 27 12.76 6.15 -15.30
N SER A 28 13.56 6.89 -14.52
CA SER A 28 15.01 6.71 -14.43
C SER A 28 15.43 5.53 -13.55
N LEU A 29 14.49 4.86 -12.89
CA LEU A 29 14.75 3.76 -11.96
C LEU A 29 15.11 2.47 -12.69
N VAL A 30 16.24 1.88 -12.30
CA VAL A 30 16.73 0.61 -12.84
C VAL A 30 17.06 -0.33 -11.68
N VAL A 31 16.30 -1.41 -11.57
CA VAL A 31 16.59 -2.46 -10.58
C VAL A 31 17.55 -3.50 -11.17
N ARG A 32 18.40 -4.06 -10.30
CA ARG A 32 19.30 -5.16 -10.63
C ARG A 32 18.84 -6.44 -9.92
N VAL A 33 18.76 -7.53 -10.65
CA VAL A 33 18.45 -8.85 -10.09
C VAL A 33 19.61 -9.29 -9.18
N GLU A 34 19.34 -9.45 -7.89
CA GLU A 34 20.35 -9.81 -6.88
C GLU A 34 20.63 -11.31 -6.86
N ALA A 35 19.58 -12.11 -7.04
CA ALA A 35 19.66 -13.57 -7.05
C ALA A 35 18.66 -14.18 -8.05
N ASP A 36 19.00 -15.36 -8.55
CA ASP A 36 18.11 -16.21 -9.34
C ASP A 36 18.10 -17.60 -8.69
N ASP A 37 16.94 -18.02 -8.18
CA ASP A 37 16.77 -19.31 -7.52
C ASP A 37 16.64 -20.47 -8.51
N GLN A 38 16.52 -20.16 -9.80
CA GLN A 38 16.43 -21.18 -10.83
C GLN A 38 17.82 -21.65 -11.27
N GLU A 39 17.93 -22.91 -11.63
CA GLU A 39 19.14 -23.46 -12.25
C GLU A 39 18.96 -23.52 -13.77
N ARG A 40 19.95 -23.02 -14.49
CA ARG A 40 19.92 -22.98 -15.96
C ARG A 40 19.82 -24.38 -16.55
N GLY A 41 18.86 -24.55 -17.46
CA GLY A 41 18.53 -25.83 -18.07
C GLY A 41 17.50 -26.68 -17.31
N GLN A 42 17.02 -26.16 -16.18
CA GLN A 42 15.95 -26.78 -15.37
C GLN A 42 14.80 -25.83 -15.12
N GLU A 43 14.58 -24.90 -16.04
CA GLU A 43 13.48 -23.94 -15.96
C GLU A 43 12.13 -24.65 -16.14
N VAL A 44 11.18 -24.33 -15.24
CA VAL A 44 9.82 -24.84 -15.31
C VAL A 44 8.99 -23.90 -16.16
N LEU A 45 8.53 -24.36 -17.30
CA LEU A 45 7.66 -23.61 -18.21
C LEU A 45 6.33 -24.33 -18.41
N ALA A 46 5.23 -23.59 -18.28
CA ALA A 46 3.89 -24.08 -18.59
C ALA A 46 3.53 -23.88 -20.08
N GLY A 47 2.73 -24.77 -20.64
CA GLY A 47 2.21 -24.66 -22.00
C GLY A 47 2.50 -25.86 -22.89
N PHE A 48 2.13 -25.76 -24.17
CA PHE A 48 2.30 -26.84 -25.15
C PHE A 48 3.79 -27.18 -25.36
N ALA A 49 4.11 -28.45 -25.24
CA ALA A 49 5.47 -28.97 -25.39
C ALA A 49 6.51 -28.36 -24.43
N LYS A 50 6.06 -27.83 -23.28
CA LYS A 50 6.91 -27.25 -22.22
C LYS A 50 7.22 -28.26 -21.12
N SER A 51 8.06 -27.87 -20.15
CA SER A 51 8.63 -28.78 -19.13
C SER A 51 7.69 -29.06 -17.95
N ALA A 52 6.72 -28.18 -17.65
CA ALA A 52 5.76 -28.37 -16.56
C ALA A 52 4.74 -29.47 -16.92
N ARG A 53 5.12 -30.71 -16.69
CA ARG A 53 4.32 -31.91 -16.96
C ARG A 53 4.48 -32.90 -15.84
N ASP A 54 3.41 -33.68 -15.60
CA ASP A 54 3.43 -34.80 -14.67
C ASP A 54 4.53 -35.83 -15.03
N GLY A 55 5.29 -36.23 -14.03
CA GLY A 55 6.45 -37.11 -14.21
C GLY A 55 7.71 -36.46 -14.80
N LEU A 56 7.67 -35.17 -15.14
CA LEU A 56 8.83 -34.37 -15.54
C LEU A 56 9.14 -33.32 -14.45
N MET A 57 8.85 -32.04 -14.70
CA MET A 57 9.05 -30.96 -13.72
C MET A 57 7.92 -30.83 -12.70
N ALA A 58 6.85 -31.61 -12.85
CA ALA A 58 5.83 -31.84 -11.82
C ALA A 58 5.89 -33.29 -11.33
N ARG A 59 5.81 -33.49 -10.04
CA ARG A 59 5.77 -34.79 -9.38
C ARG A 59 4.39 -35.41 -9.49
N SER A 60 4.29 -36.73 -9.70
CA SER A 60 3.01 -37.47 -9.68
C SER A 60 2.50 -37.60 -8.24
N THR A 61 2.06 -36.48 -7.67
CA THR A 61 1.55 -36.38 -6.28
C THR A 61 0.44 -35.33 -6.17
N LEU A 62 -0.40 -35.47 -5.15
CA LEU A 62 -1.32 -34.42 -4.70
C LEU A 62 -0.77 -33.64 -3.50
N ASP A 63 0.33 -34.09 -2.90
CA ASP A 63 1.04 -33.39 -1.81
C ASP A 63 2.02 -32.37 -2.41
N ALA A 64 1.47 -31.27 -2.87
CA ALA A 64 2.15 -30.20 -3.59
C ALA A 64 1.41 -28.87 -3.40
N VAL A 65 1.94 -27.78 -3.95
CA VAL A 65 1.25 -26.48 -3.90
C VAL A 65 0.02 -26.48 -4.82
N ASP A 66 -1.03 -25.75 -4.42
CA ASP A 66 -2.25 -25.59 -5.23
C ASP A 66 -1.98 -24.73 -6.45
N ILE A 67 -1.25 -23.64 -6.25
CA ILE A 67 -0.88 -22.66 -7.30
C ILE A 67 0.60 -22.34 -7.17
N ALA A 68 1.27 -22.21 -8.31
CA ALA A 68 2.64 -21.72 -8.38
C ALA A 68 2.74 -20.56 -9.37
N VAL A 69 3.30 -19.42 -8.93
CA VAL A 69 3.77 -18.37 -9.85
C VAL A 69 5.23 -18.67 -10.14
N THR A 70 5.55 -19.04 -11.38
CA THR A 70 6.90 -19.54 -11.73
C THR A 70 7.77 -18.47 -12.36
N GLN A 71 9.06 -18.48 -12.01
CA GLN A 71 10.13 -17.69 -12.66
C GLN A 71 9.85 -16.18 -12.75
N VAL A 72 9.25 -15.62 -11.72
CA VAL A 72 8.90 -14.20 -11.66
C VAL A 72 10.01 -13.37 -11.00
N LEU A 73 10.21 -12.13 -11.44
CA LEU A 73 11.09 -11.19 -10.76
C LEU A 73 10.35 -10.59 -9.56
N VAL A 74 10.59 -11.12 -8.38
CA VAL A 74 10.08 -10.54 -7.13
C VAL A 74 10.82 -9.25 -6.80
N ILE A 75 10.06 -8.18 -6.54
CA ILE A 75 10.56 -6.93 -5.94
C ILE A 75 9.76 -6.72 -4.66
N ASP A 76 10.35 -7.05 -3.53
CA ASP A 76 9.67 -7.04 -2.23
C ASP A 76 10.60 -6.49 -1.15
N PRO A 77 10.15 -5.52 -0.31
CA PRO A 77 11.00 -4.91 0.71
C PRO A 77 11.60 -5.88 1.74
N VAL A 78 10.99 -7.05 1.92
CA VAL A 78 11.45 -8.09 2.85
C VAL A 78 12.33 -9.13 2.16
N LEU A 79 12.03 -9.47 0.89
CA LEU A 79 12.71 -10.52 0.14
C LEU A 79 13.82 -10.01 -0.80
N GLY A 80 13.88 -8.70 -1.06
CA GLY A 80 14.81 -8.09 -2.01
C GLY A 80 14.33 -8.17 -3.47
N VAL A 81 15.29 -8.09 -4.40
CA VAL A 81 15.06 -8.13 -5.85
C VAL A 81 15.62 -9.46 -6.40
N ARG A 82 14.76 -10.44 -6.55
CA ARG A 82 15.19 -11.79 -6.93
C ARG A 82 14.25 -12.47 -7.93
N LYS A 83 14.82 -13.24 -8.85
CA LYS A 83 14.04 -14.15 -9.69
C LYS A 83 13.78 -15.44 -8.93
N THR A 84 12.51 -15.79 -8.77
CA THR A 84 12.09 -16.92 -7.94
C THR A 84 10.76 -17.49 -8.41
N SER A 85 10.25 -18.50 -7.70
CA SER A 85 8.87 -18.97 -7.82
C SER A 85 8.17 -18.87 -6.48
N ILE A 86 6.85 -18.69 -6.50
CA ILE A 86 6.01 -18.53 -5.31
C ILE A 86 5.02 -19.69 -5.26
N GLY A 87 5.05 -20.48 -4.20
CA GLY A 87 4.14 -21.61 -3.96
C GLY A 87 3.03 -21.21 -3.01
N ILE A 88 1.79 -21.58 -3.35
CA ILE A 88 0.57 -21.17 -2.65
C ILE A 88 -0.27 -22.39 -2.31
N VAL A 89 -0.74 -22.47 -1.05
CA VAL A 89 -1.69 -23.48 -0.56
C VAL A 89 -2.78 -22.75 0.23
N ASP A 90 -4.04 -23.08 -0.03
CA ASP A 90 -5.20 -22.47 0.64
C ASP A 90 -5.17 -20.94 0.70
N GLY A 91 -4.72 -20.32 -0.40
CA GLY A 91 -4.66 -18.86 -0.53
C GLY A 91 -3.49 -18.19 0.18
N ARG A 92 -2.57 -18.94 0.79
CA ARG A 92 -1.39 -18.41 1.47
C ARG A 92 -0.10 -18.84 0.79
N ILE A 93 0.89 -17.95 0.81
CA ILE A 93 2.24 -18.26 0.36
C ILE A 93 2.86 -19.22 1.38
N VAL A 94 3.27 -20.39 0.92
CA VAL A 94 3.92 -21.41 1.77
C VAL A 94 5.42 -21.53 1.49
N ALA A 95 5.85 -21.18 0.28
CA ALA A 95 7.25 -21.21 -0.11
C ALA A 95 7.58 -20.16 -1.17
N VAL A 96 8.80 -19.65 -1.13
CA VAL A 96 9.39 -18.78 -2.14
C VAL A 96 10.78 -19.34 -2.45
N GLY A 97 10.98 -19.80 -3.69
CA GLY A 97 12.22 -20.46 -4.07
C GLY A 97 12.10 -21.17 -5.41
N ARG A 98 12.89 -22.21 -5.60
CA ARG A 98 12.91 -23.02 -6.83
C ARG A 98 11.67 -23.89 -6.93
N ALA A 99 10.94 -23.76 -8.03
CA ALA A 99 9.81 -24.64 -8.33
C ALA A 99 10.26 -25.88 -9.11
N GLY A 100 9.62 -27.01 -8.86
CA GLY A 100 9.86 -28.22 -9.66
C GLY A 100 9.46 -29.52 -8.98
N ASN A 101 10.08 -30.59 -9.50
CA ASN A 101 9.92 -31.96 -9.05
C ASN A 101 11.17 -32.41 -8.28
N PRO A 102 11.10 -32.61 -6.95
CA PRO A 102 12.25 -33.01 -6.16
C PRO A 102 12.78 -34.42 -6.47
N ASP A 103 12.05 -35.24 -7.22
CA ASP A 103 12.53 -36.58 -7.64
C ASP A 103 13.58 -36.50 -8.75
N VAL A 104 13.67 -35.38 -9.49
CA VAL A 104 14.57 -35.19 -10.64
C VAL A 104 15.33 -33.86 -10.62
N MET A 105 15.09 -33.02 -9.63
CA MET A 105 15.68 -31.69 -9.45
C MET A 105 16.14 -31.48 -8.00
N ASP A 106 17.33 -30.93 -7.82
CA ASP A 106 17.85 -30.56 -6.50
C ASP A 106 17.33 -29.18 -6.08
N GLY A 107 17.26 -28.94 -4.76
CA GLY A 107 16.97 -27.63 -4.18
C GLY A 107 15.56 -27.12 -4.47
N VAL A 108 14.59 -28.00 -4.70
CA VAL A 108 13.18 -27.64 -4.90
C VAL A 108 12.55 -27.28 -3.58
N GLU A 109 12.02 -26.05 -3.49
CA GLU A 109 11.27 -25.53 -2.34
C GLU A 109 9.77 -25.44 -2.64
N VAL A 110 9.41 -25.18 -3.90
CA VAL A 110 8.03 -25.12 -4.39
C VAL A 110 7.74 -26.39 -5.17
N VAL A 111 7.20 -27.39 -4.49
CA VAL A 111 6.90 -28.71 -5.11
C VAL A 111 5.68 -28.56 -6.02
N LEU A 112 5.87 -28.84 -7.31
CA LEU A 112 4.79 -28.93 -8.29
C LEU A 112 4.22 -30.34 -8.32
N GLY A 113 2.89 -30.47 -8.28
CA GLY A 113 2.18 -31.74 -8.34
C GLY A 113 1.23 -31.86 -9.52
N THR A 114 0.58 -32.99 -9.63
CA THR A 114 -0.39 -33.28 -10.68
C THR A 114 -1.58 -32.28 -10.70
N ASN A 115 -1.91 -31.70 -9.56
CA ASN A 115 -3.02 -30.76 -9.37
C ASN A 115 -2.58 -29.29 -9.31
N THR A 116 -1.29 -29.00 -9.39
CA THR A 116 -0.81 -27.62 -9.30
C THR A 116 -1.21 -26.79 -10.53
N ALA A 117 -1.89 -25.65 -10.29
CA ALA A 117 -2.12 -24.64 -11.30
C ALA A 117 -0.89 -23.73 -11.42
N ILE A 118 -0.46 -23.45 -12.64
CA ILE A 118 0.74 -22.62 -12.89
C ILE A 118 0.33 -21.28 -13.49
N VAL A 119 0.83 -20.22 -12.88
CA VAL A 119 0.83 -18.85 -13.41
C VAL A 119 2.24 -18.55 -13.89
N SER A 120 2.40 -18.37 -15.20
CA SER A 120 3.69 -18.03 -15.82
C SER A 120 4.12 -16.61 -15.44
N GLY A 121 5.30 -16.49 -14.84
CA GLY A 121 5.87 -15.23 -14.39
C GLY A 121 7.07 -14.75 -15.19
N GLU A 122 7.45 -15.48 -16.26
CA GLU A 122 8.63 -15.18 -17.08
C GLU A 122 8.54 -13.77 -17.67
N GLY A 123 9.51 -12.92 -17.32
CA GLY A 123 9.56 -11.53 -17.78
C GLY A 123 8.62 -10.58 -17.04
N LEU A 124 7.80 -11.07 -16.09
CA LEU A 124 6.96 -10.25 -15.24
C LEU A 124 7.66 -9.91 -13.91
N ILE A 125 7.25 -8.81 -13.31
CA ILE A 125 7.60 -8.41 -11.94
C ILE A 125 6.44 -8.80 -11.04
N ALA A 126 6.73 -9.36 -9.85
CA ALA A 126 5.76 -9.57 -8.78
C ALA A 126 6.05 -8.65 -7.60
N THR A 127 5.02 -7.97 -7.12
CA THR A 127 5.02 -7.25 -5.84
C THR A 127 3.91 -7.75 -4.94
N ALA A 128 4.03 -7.53 -3.63
CA ALA A 128 2.87 -7.64 -2.76
C ALA A 128 1.80 -6.64 -3.19
N GLY A 129 0.53 -6.99 -2.97
CA GLY A 129 -0.56 -6.06 -3.15
C GLY A 129 -0.41 -4.85 -2.23
N ALA A 130 -0.60 -3.66 -2.79
CA ALA A 130 -0.47 -2.42 -2.05
C ALA A 130 -1.61 -2.27 -1.02
N ILE A 131 -1.31 -1.52 0.03
CA ILE A 131 -2.22 -1.17 1.12
C ILE A 131 -2.43 0.33 1.12
N ASP A 132 -3.67 0.77 1.09
CA ASP A 132 -4.00 2.17 1.29
C ASP A 132 -4.41 2.40 2.76
N PRO A 133 -3.56 3.04 3.57
CA PRO A 133 -3.81 3.21 4.99
C PRO A 133 -4.75 4.38 5.33
N HIS A 134 -5.23 5.11 4.33
CA HIS A 134 -6.09 6.27 4.54
C HIS A 134 -7.04 6.47 3.37
N MET A 135 -8.31 6.13 3.56
CA MET A 135 -9.36 6.41 2.58
C MET A 135 -10.74 6.60 3.22
N HIS A 136 -11.59 7.37 2.57
CA HIS A 136 -13.02 7.47 2.84
C HIS A 136 -13.80 6.54 1.93
N LEU A 137 -14.93 5.99 2.37
CA LEU A 137 -15.73 5.06 1.60
C LEU A 137 -17.08 5.66 1.22
N LEU A 138 -17.19 6.20 0.01
CA LEU A 138 -18.49 6.62 -0.55
C LEU A 138 -19.21 5.46 -1.24
N SER A 139 -18.46 4.57 -1.88
CA SER A 139 -19.02 3.47 -2.66
C SER A 139 -18.05 2.29 -2.75
N PRO A 140 -18.55 1.04 -2.59
CA PRO A 140 -17.75 -0.17 -2.85
C PRO A 140 -17.17 -0.26 -4.27
N ARG A 141 -17.64 0.55 -5.22
CA ARG A 141 -17.07 0.65 -6.59
C ARG A 141 -15.60 1.11 -6.61
N ILE A 142 -15.12 1.70 -5.52
CA ILE A 142 -13.69 2.02 -5.35
C ILE A 142 -12.81 0.77 -5.47
N ALA A 143 -13.36 -0.43 -5.25
CA ALA A 143 -12.64 -1.69 -5.35
C ALA A 143 -12.05 -1.91 -6.75
N ASP A 144 -12.77 -1.59 -7.80
CA ASP A 144 -12.28 -1.71 -9.18
C ASP A 144 -11.09 -0.77 -9.42
N GLN A 145 -11.15 0.45 -8.89
CA GLN A 145 -10.06 1.42 -8.99
C GLN A 145 -8.84 0.99 -8.17
N ALA A 146 -9.05 0.40 -7.00
CA ALA A 146 -7.99 -0.14 -6.17
C ALA A 146 -7.25 -1.28 -6.89
N LEU A 147 -7.98 -2.28 -7.38
CA LEU A 147 -7.42 -3.42 -8.10
C LEU A 147 -6.72 -3.01 -9.41
N ALA A 148 -7.29 -2.02 -10.12
CA ALA A 148 -6.71 -1.50 -11.37
C ALA A 148 -5.30 -0.92 -11.20
N VAL A 149 -4.87 -0.64 -9.98
CA VAL A 149 -3.53 -0.11 -9.66
C VAL A 149 -2.77 -1.00 -8.66
N GLY A 150 -3.26 -2.21 -8.39
CA GLY A 150 -2.60 -3.19 -7.54
C GLY A 150 -2.79 -2.98 -6.04
N VAL A 151 -3.75 -2.17 -5.62
CA VAL A 151 -4.13 -2.08 -4.20
C VAL A 151 -5.07 -3.22 -3.85
N THR A 152 -4.75 -3.97 -2.80
CA THR A 152 -5.51 -5.17 -2.38
C THR A 152 -6.04 -5.08 -0.95
N THR A 153 -5.64 -4.05 -0.20
CA THR A 153 -6.04 -3.85 1.20
C THR A 153 -6.36 -2.38 1.45
N LEU A 154 -7.46 -2.12 2.16
CA LEU A 154 -7.94 -0.79 2.49
C LEU A 154 -8.09 -0.60 3.99
N VAL A 155 -7.60 0.54 4.50
CA VAL A 155 -7.95 1.06 5.83
C VAL A 155 -9.00 2.14 5.65
N VAL A 156 -10.21 1.83 6.03
CA VAL A 156 -11.42 2.63 5.77
C VAL A 156 -11.87 3.35 7.03
N GLN A 157 -12.14 4.65 6.96
CA GLN A 157 -12.46 5.44 8.14
C GLN A 157 -13.91 5.95 8.22
N ASP A 158 -14.50 6.36 7.13
CA ASP A 158 -15.84 6.94 7.06
C ASP A 158 -16.63 6.33 5.92
N TYR A 159 -17.91 6.66 5.82
CA TYR A 159 -18.79 6.19 4.78
C TYR A 159 -19.74 7.27 4.29
N GLY A 160 -19.75 7.47 2.98
CA GLY A 160 -20.62 8.43 2.34
C GLY A 160 -20.46 9.87 2.84
N PRO A 161 -21.40 10.75 2.50
CA PRO A 161 -21.43 12.14 2.98
C PRO A 161 -22.03 12.24 4.39
N VAL A 162 -21.71 11.29 5.28
CA VAL A 162 -22.25 11.20 6.63
C VAL A 162 -21.17 11.57 7.64
N TRP A 163 -21.46 12.57 8.47
CA TRP A 163 -20.58 13.00 9.54
C TRP A 163 -20.92 12.23 10.83
N ASN A 164 -19.99 11.39 11.26
CA ASN A 164 -20.08 10.75 12.57
C ASN A 164 -19.48 11.69 13.62
N LEU A 165 -20.23 12.03 14.65
CA LEU A 165 -19.79 13.00 15.66
C LEU A 165 -18.71 12.38 16.58
N GLY A 166 -19.11 11.55 17.53
CA GLY A 166 -18.19 10.95 18.49
C GLY A 166 -17.68 9.57 18.07
N THR A 167 -18.59 8.70 17.63
CA THR A 167 -18.31 7.34 17.13
C THR A 167 -19.22 6.98 15.96
N ASN A 168 -18.87 5.93 15.22
CA ASN A 168 -19.79 5.34 14.23
C ASN A 168 -20.88 4.53 14.97
N PRO A 169 -22.11 4.44 14.47
CA PRO A 169 -23.07 3.47 14.97
C PRO A 169 -22.66 2.03 14.62
N ALA A 170 -22.82 1.09 15.55
CA ALA A 170 -22.52 -0.33 15.30
C ALA A 170 -23.32 -0.92 14.12
N TRP A 171 -24.55 -0.44 13.93
CA TRP A 171 -25.38 -0.79 12.77
C TRP A 171 -24.69 -0.40 11.44
N ALA A 172 -24.09 0.80 11.38
CA ALA A 172 -23.41 1.27 10.19
C ALA A 172 -22.14 0.44 9.90
N LEU A 173 -21.33 0.12 10.91
CA LEU A 173 -20.21 -0.78 10.79
C LEU A 173 -20.62 -2.11 10.15
N ARG A 174 -21.67 -2.74 10.68
CA ARG A 174 -22.20 -3.98 10.11
C ARG A 174 -22.68 -3.81 8.68
N THR A 175 -23.38 -2.73 8.37
CA THR A 175 -23.84 -2.45 7.00
C THR A 175 -22.69 -2.28 6.01
N ILE A 176 -21.60 -1.63 6.42
CA ILE A 176 -20.40 -1.47 5.57
C ILE A 176 -19.72 -2.82 5.33
N HIS A 177 -19.57 -3.66 6.36
CA HIS A 177 -19.03 -5.01 6.18
C HIS A 177 -19.87 -5.83 5.19
N ALA A 178 -21.20 -5.75 5.26
CA ALA A 178 -22.08 -6.38 4.28
C ALA A 178 -21.89 -5.84 2.86
N ALA A 179 -21.72 -4.53 2.71
CA ALA A 179 -21.51 -3.89 1.41
C ALA A 179 -20.15 -4.25 0.79
N LEU A 180 -19.14 -4.51 1.62
CA LEU A 180 -17.79 -4.87 1.18
C LEU A 180 -17.57 -6.38 1.05
N ASP A 181 -18.54 -7.22 1.42
CA ASP A 181 -18.39 -8.69 1.45
C ASP A 181 -18.03 -9.27 0.07
N GLN A 182 -18.61 -8.73 -0.99
CA GLN A 182 -18.36 -9.17 -2.36
C GLN A 182 -17.20 -8.43 -3.06
N THR A 183 -16.47 -7.57 -2.36
CA THR A 183 -15.29 -6.92 -2.92
C THR A 183 -14.03 -7.75 -2.65
N PRO A 184 -13.15 -7.98 -3.62
CA PRO A 184 -11.96 -8.81 -3.45
C PRO A 184 -10.81 -8.01 -2.77
N LEU A 185 -11.13 -7.28 -1.73
CA LEU A 185 -10.18 -6.47 -0.96
C LEU A 185 -10.18 -6.91 0.50
N ASN A 186 -9.01 -6.93 1.12
CA ASN A 186 -8.93 -6.96 2.56
C ASN A 186 -9.36 -5.59 3.11
N THR A 187 -10.04 -5.59 4.23
CA THR A 187 -10.59 -4.36 4.80
C THR A 187 -10.30 -4.27 6.29
N LEU A 188 -9.86 -3.10 6.74
CA LEU A 188 -9.74 -2.70 8.12
C LEU A 188 -10.63 -1.48 8.33
N MET A 189 -11.67 -1.62 9.17
CA MET A 189 -12.58 -0.51 9.46
C MET A 189 -12.12 0.24 10.70
N LEU A 190 -11.87 1.54 10.56
CA LEU A 190 -11.69 2.44 11.70
C LEU A 190 -13.05 2.92 12.21
N THR A 191 -13.15 3.21 13.50
CA THR A 191 -14.27 3.98 14.05
C THR A 191 -13.81 5.38 14.46
N ARG A 192 -14.69 6.35 14.40
CA ARG A 192 -14.47 7.64 15.05
C ARG A 192 -14.19 7.43 16.54
N ALA A 193 -13.31 8.25 17.09
CA ALA A 193 -12.93 8.25 18.50
C ALA A 193 -12.92 9.67 19.07
N SER A 194 -13.78 10.54 18.54
CA SER A 194 -13.94 11.93 19.00
C SER A 194 -14.88 12.00 20.21
N SER A 195 -14.52 11.30 21.29
CA SER A 195 -15.27 11.24 22.55
C SER A 195 -14.36 11.44 23.75
N THR A 196 -14.86 12.14 24.77
CA THR A 196 -14.20 12.27 26.07
C THR A 196 -14.50 11.10 27.01
N ASP A 197 -15.46 10.24 26.64
CA ASP A 197 -15.80 9.00 27.35
C ASP A 197 -15.27 7.81 26.56
N PRO A 198 -14.45 6.92 27.16
CA PRO A 198 -13.93 5.74 26.48
C PRO A 198 -15.00 4.70 26.13
N ALA A 199 -16.10 4.61 26.89
CA ALA A 199 -17.06 3.53 26.75
C ALA A 199 -17.72 3.44 25.37
N PRO A 200 -18.17 4.53 24.71
CA PRO A 200 -18.66 4.48 23.34
C PRO A 200 -17.63 4.01 22.32
N VAL A 201 -16.36 4.42 22.48
CA VAL A 201 -15.25 4.05 21.59
C VAL A 201 -14.94 2.56 21.70
N GLU A 202 -14.83 2.05 22.93
CA GLU A 202 -14.65 0.62 23.20
C GLU A 202 -15.82 -0.23 22.69
N ALA A 203 -17.06 0.27 22.81
CA ALA A 203 -18.23 -0.43 22.26
C ALA A 203 -18.10 -0.65 20.75
N MET A 204 -17.51 0.28 20.01
CA MET A 204 -17.30 0.14 18.56
C MET A 204 -16.17 -0.83 18.24
N LEU A 205 -15.11 -0.87 19.04
CA LEU A 205 -14.09 -1.93 18.90
C LEU A 205 -14.70 -3.31 19.10
N ARG A 206 -15.53 -3.47 20.15
CA ARG A 206 -16.28 -4.74 20.38
C ARG A 206 -17.25 -5.06 19.25
N ALA A 207 -17.78 -4.06 18.53
CA ALA A 207 -18.71 -4.24 17.41
C ALA A 207 -18.02 -4.57 16.08
N GLY A 208 -16.67 -4.63 16.02
CA GLY A 208 -15.94 -5.05 14.83
C GLY A 208 -15.01 -4.00 14.21
N ALA A 209 -14.91 -2.78 14.75
CA ALA A 209 -13.88 -1.85 14.32
C ALA A 209 -12.49 -2.40 14.70
N ALA A 210 -11.48 -2.10 13.87
CA ALA A 210 -10.11 -2.60 14.03
C ALA A 210 -9.10 -1.48 14.32
N GLY A 211 -9.55 -0.26 14.49
CA GLY A 211 -8.74 0.90 14.82
C GLY A 211 -9.58 2.15 15.02
N LEU A 212 -8.92 3.24 15.34
CA LEU A 212 -9.52 4.49 15.74
C LEU A 212 -9.15 5.63 14.81
N LYS A 213 -10.05 6.59 14.62
CA LYS A 213 -9.82 7.82 13.86
C LYS A 213 -10.31 9.05 14.59
N ILE A 214 -9.46 10.04 14.70
CA ILE A 214 -9.83 11.41 15.12
C ILE A 214 -9.74 12.35 13.92
N HIS A 215 -10.69 13.26 13.83
CA HIS A 215 -10.73 14.31 12.81
C HIS A 215 -11.13 15.63 13.49
N GLU A 216 -10.42 16.72 13.18
CA GLU A 216 -10.64 18.03 13.80
C GLU A 216 -12.03 18.60 13.57
N ASP A 217 -12.63 18.36 12.41
CA ASP A 217 -13.97 18.84 12.06
C ASP A 217 -15.07 18.42 13.05
N VAL A 218 -14.83 17.33 13.80
CA VAL A 218 -15.80 16.80 14.79
C VAL A 218 -15.26 16.80 16.20
N GLY A 219 -14.06 17.32 16.42
CA GLY A 219 -13.42 17.50 17.71
C GLY A 219 -12.14 16.67 17.88
N ALA A 220 -11.02 17.38 17.99
CA ALA A 220 -9.69 16.82 18.21
C ALA A 220 -8.96 17.55 19.35
N HIS A 221 -9.69 17.95 20.41
CA HIS A 221 -9.07 18.62 21.56
C HIS A 221 -8.37 17.63 22.49
N ALA A 222 -7.53 18.14 23.40
CA ALA A 222 -6.61 17.37 24.25
C ALA A 222 -7.27 16.16 24.94
N THR A 223 -8.43 16.33 25.56
CA THR A 223 -9.11 15.25 26.28
C THR A 223 -9.59 14.14 25.34
N VAL A 224 -10.02 14.49 24.12
CA VAL A 224 -10.44 13.51 23.10
C VAL A 224 -9.24 12.68 22.63
N ILE A 225 -8.13 13.33 22.28
CA ILE A 225 -6.91 12.65 21.84
C ILE A 225 -6.37 11.72 22.96
N ASP A 226 -6.31 12.21 24.20
CA ASP A 226 -5.87 11.40 25.33
C ASP A 226 -6.79 10.20 25.60
N THR A 227 -8.12 10.40 25.54
CA THR A 227 -9.07 9.30 25.70
C THR A 227 -8.91 8.23 24.61
N ALA A 228 -8.81 8.65 23.36
CA ALA A 228 -8.62 7.74 22.25
C ALA A 228 -7.29 6.97 22.34
N LEU A 229 -6.19 7.63 22.74
CA LEU A 229 -4.90 6.96 22.94
C LEU A 229 -4.95 5.94 24.08
N ARG A 230 -5.63 6.24 25.20
CA ARG A 230 -5.83 5.27 26.30
C ARG A 230 -6.64 4.05 25.83
N VAL A 231 -7.68 4.26 25.02
CA VAL A 231 -8.44 3.14 24.45
C VAL A 231 -7.58 2.34 23.46
N ALA A 232 -6.80 3.03 22.61
CA ALA A 232 -5.89 2.37 21.68
C ALA A 232 -4.86 1.50 22.42
N ASP A 233 -4.25 2.02 23.48
CA ASP A 233 -3.27 1.31 24.32
C ASP A 233 -3.90 0.09 25.02
N ALA A 234 -5.15 0.22 25.50
CA ALA A 234 -5.85 -0.86 26.20
C ALA A 234 -6.28 -2.01 25.27
N HIS A 235 -6.49 -1.74 23.99
CA HIS A 235 -7.05 -2.70 23.03
C HIS A 235 -6.10 -3.09 21.90
N ASP A 236 -4.86 -2.63 21.94
CA ASP A 236 -3.82 -2.88 20.93
C ASP A 236 -4.31 -2.61 19.50
N VAL A 237 -4.83 -1.40 19.27
CA VAL A 237 -5.27 -0.93 17.96
C VAL A 237 -4.59 0.39 17.60
N GLN A 238 -4.44 0.68 16.31
CA GLN A 238 -3.88 1.95 15.87
C GLN A 238 -4.89 3.09 16.03
N LEU A 239 -4.39 4.25 16.49
CA LEU A 239 -5.09 5.53 16.40
C LEU A 239 -4.54 6.33 15.22
N CYS A 240 -5.42 6.71 14.32
CA CYS A 240 -5.11 7.61 13.21
C CYS A 240 -5.64 9.01 13.50
N ILE A 241 -4.83 10.03 13.27
CA ILE A 241 -5.24 11.41 13.45
C ILE A 241 -5.16 12.17 12.13
N HIS A 242 -6.23 12.88 11.79
CA HIS A 242 -6.15 13.97 10.84
C HIS A 242 -5.32 15.07 11.50
N THR A 243 -4.18 15.36 10.91
CA THR A 243 -3.12 16.10 11.60
C THR A 243 -3.39 17.60 11.49
N ASP A 244 -4.22 18.08 12.39
CA ASP A 244 -4.44 19.49 12.57
C ASP A 244 -4.09 19.84 14.00
N GLY A 245 -3.50 20.73 14.46
CA GLY A 245 -3.29 21.04 15.88
C GLY A 245 -4.58 20.91 16.71
N LEU A 246 -4.48 21.01 17.99
CA LEU A 246 -5.64 20.93 18.90
C LEU A 246 -6.72 21.95 18.58
N ASN A 247 -6.32 23.07 18.00
CA ASN A 247 -7.18 24.11 17.46
C ASN A 247 -6.53 24.64 16.18
N GLU A 248 -7.33 25.09 15.26
CA GLU A 248 -6.86 25.80 14.07
C GLU A 248 -5.94 26.96 14.46
N GLY A 249 -4.73 26.98 13.93
CA GLY A 249 -3.73 28.03 14.18
C GLY A 249 -2.81 27.83 15.40
N LEU A 250 -2.92 26.72 16.14
CA LEU A 250 -1.93 26.34 17.15
C LEU A 250 -0.72 25.65 16.52
N SER A 251 0.40 25.62 17.25
CA SER A 251 1.57 24.85 16.86
C SER A 251 1.37 23.35 17.09
N VAL A 252 2.14 22.51 16.42
CA VAL A 252 2.13 21.06 16.61
C VAL A 252 2.62 20.63 18.01
N GLU A 253 3.28 21.52 18.76
CA GLU A 253 3.74 21.26 20.12
C GLU A 253 2.61 20.84 21.04
N ASP A 254 1.47 21.53 20.99
CA ASP A 254 0.29 21.22 21.81
C ASP A 254 -0.23 19.80 21.52
N THR A 255 -0.18 19.37 20.27
CA THR A 255 -0.55 18.01 19.86
C THR A 255 0.46 16.99 20.38
N LEU A 256 1.76 17.27 20.29
CA LEU A 256 2.82 16.41 20.81
C LEU A 256 2.75 16.23 22.32
N ASP A 257 2.45 17.31 23.06
CA ASP A 257 2.28 17.26 24.51
C ASP A 257 1.16 16.29 24.92
N VAL A 258 0.06 16.28 24.17
CA VAL A 258 -1.06 15.36 24.43
C VAL A 258 -0.74 13.93 24.00
N ILE A 259 -0.06 13.73 22.88
CA ILE A 259 0.41 12.42 22.44
C ILE A 259 1.33 11.81 23.50
N ALA A 260 2.17 12.62 24.13
CA ALA A 260 3.02 12.25 25.27
C ALA A 260 3.85 10.97 25.01
N GLY A 261 4.46 10.87 23.85
CA GLY A 261 5.31 9.74 23.46
C GLY A 261 4.58 8.43 23.11
N ARG A 262 3.24 8.42 23.11
CA ARG A 262 2.44 7.25 22.68
C ARG A 262 2.44 7.10 21.18
N VAL A 263 2.26 5.87 20.69
CA VAL A 263 2.21 5.59 19.24
C VAL A 263 0.95 6.16 18.62
N ILE A 264 1.11 6.81 17.47
CA ILE A 264 0.00 7.35 16.68
C ILE A 264 0.35 7.36 15.18
N HIS A 265 -0.65 7.21 14.30
CA HIS A 265 -0.48 7.39 12.86
C HIS A 265 -1.00 8.76 12.45
N ALA A 266 -0.10 9.66 12.04
CA ALA A 266 -0.44 10.98 11.54
C ALA A 266 -0.61 10.97 10.03
N TYR A 267 -1.80 11.34 9.55
CA TYR A 267 -2.14 11.42 8.13
C TYR A 267 -1.68 12.74 7.51
N HIS A 268 -1.55 12.77 6.17
CA HIS A 268 -1.21 13.95 5.35
C HIS A 268 -0.24 14.91 6.05
N ILE A 269 0.90 14.34 6.44
CA ILE A 269 1.90 14.97 7.31
C ILE A 269 2.45 16.30 6.77
N GLU A 270 2.36 16.55 5.47
CA GLU A 270 2.76 17.81 4.86
C GLU A 270 1.85 18.97 5.32
N GLY A 271 0.60 18.69 5.66
CA GLY A 271 -0.32 19.62 6.29
C GLY A 271 -1.37 20.25 5.36
N THR A 272 -1.15 20.32 4.06
CA THR A 272 -2.12 20.94 3.12
C THR A 272 -3.46 20.21 3.12
N GLY A 273 -3.45 18.89 3.25
CA GLY A 273 -4.64 18.05 3.27
C GLY A 273 -5.50 18.20 4.51
N GLY A 274 -5.03 18.86 5.56
CA GLY A 274 -5.77 18.97 6.79
C GLY A 274 -4.95 19.50 7.94
N GLY A 275 -4.47 20.73 7.87
CA GLY A 275 -3.76 21.26 9.00
C GLY A 275 -3.51 22.75 8.93
N HIS A 276 -3.94 23.46 9.97
CA HIS A 276 -3.62 24.87 10.13
C HIS A 276 -2.29 25.13 10.82
N ALA A 277 -1.81 24.19 11.67
CA ALA A 277 -0.51 24.33 12.29
C ALA A 277 0.58 24.41 11.20
N PRO A 278 1.36 25.48 11.16
CA PRO A 278 2.32 25.73 10.07
C PRO A 278 3.52 24.78 10.12
N ASP A 279 3.71 24.07 11.23
CA ASP A 279 4.88 23.24 11.51
C ASP A 279 4.57 21.73 11.62
N LEU A 280 3.45 21.27 11.06
CA LEU A 280 3.02 19.87 11.13
C LEU A 280 4.07 18.88 10.64
N LEU A 281 4.82 19.22 9.61
CA LEU A 281 5.86 18.34 9.05
C LEU A 281 6.97 18.00 10.06
N ARG A 282 7.06 18.74 11.18
CA ARG A 282 7.94 18.42 12.32
C ARG A 282 7.66 17.02 12.89
N LEU A 283 6.40 16.55 12.83
CA LEU A 283 6.03 15.23 13.32
C LEU A 283 6.78 14.08 12.63
N ALA A 284 7.31 14.29 11.43
CA ALA A 284 8.15 13.31 10.75
C ALA A 284 9.50 13.05 11.45
N GLY A 285 9.89 13.91 12.41
CA GLY A 285 11.06 13.72 13.25
C GLY A 285 10.79 13.01 14.59
N GLU A 286 9.51 12.76 14.94
CA GLU A 286 9.12 12.18 16.21
C GLU A 286 9.09 10.65 16.12
N PRO A 287 9.88 9.92 16.93
CA PRO A 287 10.06 8.48 16.76
C PRO A 287 8.79 7.64 17.00
N ASN A 288 7.86 8.14 17.81
CA ASN A 288 6.58 7.49 18.12
C ASN A 288 5.43 7.88 17.20
N VAL A 289 5.65 8.82 16.27
CA VAL A 289 4.64 9.25 15.30
C VAL A 289 4.91 8.59 13.96
N LEU A 290 4.09 7.63 13.60
CA LEU A 290 4.13 7.02 12.28
C LEU A 290 3.42 7.95 11.29
N THR A 291 4.09 8.30 10.19
CA THR A 291 3.59 9.33 9.28
C THR A 291 3.23 8.81 7.92
N SER A 292 2.18 9.36 7.32
CA SER A 292 1.83 9.13 5.92
C SER A 292 1.57 10.43 5.17
N SER A 293 1.97 10.45 3.90
CA SER A 293 1.62 11.50 2.95
C SER A 293 0.48 11.07 2.06
N THR A 294 -0.37 12.02 1.67
CA THR A 294 -1.43 11.79 0.69
C THR A 294 -0.96 12.13 -0.71
N ASN A 295 -1.39 11.33 -1.67
CA ASN A 295 -0.85 11.40 -3.04
C ASN A 295 -0.98 12.74 -3.78
N PRO A 296 -1.90 13.66 -3.50
CA PRO A 296 -1.90 14.93 -4.19
C PRO A 296 -0.69 15.84 -3.89
N THR A 297 -0.04 15.76 -2.72
CA THR A 297 1.07 16.66 -2.37
C THR A 297 2.39 16.26 -3.04
N PHE A 298 2.55 15.00 -3.39
CA PHE A 298 3.78 14.48 -4.00
C PHE A 298 3.54 13.80 -5.37
N PRO A 299 4.52 13.82 -6.28
CA PRO A 299 5.72 14.67 -6.21
C PRO A 299 5.38 16.14 -6.36
N TYR A 300 6.19 17.02 -5.71
CA TYR A 300 6.03 18.47 -5.83
C TYR A 300 6.32 18.94 -7.26
N GLY A 301 5.30 19.45 -7.93
CA GLY A 301 5.35 19.92 -9.31
C GLY A 301 4.93 21.38 -9.45
N VAL A 302 5.18 21.97 -10.60
CA VAL A 302 4.90 23.41 -10.88
C VAL A 302 3.44 23.81 -10.66
N ASN A 303 2.49 22.87 -10.75
CA ASN A 303 1.06 23.14 -10.57
C ASN A 303 0.52 22.64 -9.22
N THR A 304 1.33 21.97 -8.40
CA THR A 304 0.85 21.26 -7.20
C THR A 304 0.15 22.21 -6.20
N ALA A 305 0.73 23.38 -5.94
CA ALA A 305 0.14 24.34 -5.02
C ALA A 305 -1.22 24.88 -5.50
N ALA A 306 -1.33 25.24 -6.78
CA ALA A 306 -2.59 25.73 -7.35
C ALA A 306 -3.68 24.64 -7.40
N GLU A 307 -3.29 23.41 -7.73
CA GLU A 307 -4.18 22.25 -7.72
C GLU A 307 -4.71 21.98 -6.30
N HIS A 308 -3.84 22.10 -5.30
CA HIS A 308 -4.22 21.91 -3.90
C HIS A 308 -5.18 22.97 -3.39
N GLN A 309 -4.95 24.23 -3.70
CA GLN A 309 -5.87 25.29 -3.31
C GLN A 309 -7.28 25.02 -3.82
N ALA A 310 -7.41 24.67 -5.10
CA ALA A 310 -8.69 24.31 -5.69
C ALA A 310 -9.32 23.07 -5.02
N MET A 311 -8.51 22.08 -4.62
CA MET A 311 -8.99 20.90 -3.90
C MET A 311 -9.47 21.23 -2.50
N VAL A 312 -8.75 22.06 -1.73
CA VAL A 312 -9.15 22.51 -0.38
C VAL A 312 -10.49 23.23 -0.46
N GLU A 313 -10.64 24.17 -1.39
CA GLU A 313 -11.89 24.90 -1.59
C GLU A 313 -13.06 23.95 -1.91
N LEU A 314 -12.85 22.99 -2.79
CA LEU A 314 -13.87 22.04 -3.22
C LEU A 314 -14.29 21.08 -2.10
N VAL A 315 -13.32 20.45 -1.43
CA VAL A 315 -13.58 19.39 -0.44
C VAL A 315 -14.19 19.94 0.85
N HIS A 316 -13.76 21.13 1.29
CA HIS A 316 -14.32 21.79 2.48
C HIS A 316 -15.56 22.63 2.16
N VAL A 317 -16.06 22.58 0.90
CA VAL A 317 -17.23 23.36 0.46
C VAL A 317 -17.05 24.86 0.69
N LEU A 318 -15.81 25.34 0.58
CA LEU A 318 -15.45 26.73 0.71
C LEU A 318 -15.89 27.52 -0.54
N ARG A 319 -16.18 28.76 -0.34
CA ARG A 319 -16.63 29.66 -1.41
C ARG A 319 -15.49 30.57 -1.83
N ALA A 320 -14.88 30.30 -2.98
CA ALA A 320 -13.79 31.10 -3.53
C ALA A 320 -14.16 32.59 -3.77
N ASP A 321 -15.47 32.90 -3.86
CA ASP A 321 -15.99 34.27 -3.97
C ASP A 321 -16.08 35.01 -2.63
N LEU A 322 -15.91 34.29 -1.50
CA LEU A 322 -15.79 34.87 -0.18
C LEU A 322 -14.33 35.05 0.22
N PRO A 323 -13.84 36.27 0.47
CA PRO A 323 -12.41 36.49 0.77
C PRO A 323 -11.89 35.67 1.95
N GLY A 324 -12.71 35.47 3.00
CA GLY A 324 -12.34 34.68 4.17
C GLY A 324 -12.12 33.20 3.85
N ASP A 325 -13.02 32.60 3.07
CA ASP A 325 -12.94 31.18 2.67
C ASP A 325 -11.75 30.96 1.72
N HIS A 326 -11.55 31.87 0.76
CA HIS A 326 -10.41 31.81 -0.15
C HIS A 326 -9.08 31.93 0.61
N GLN A 327 -8.99 32.84 1.59
CA GLN A 327 -7.80 33.01 2.41
C GLN A 327 -7.52 31.77 3.26
N LEU A 328 -8.56 31.17 3.85
CA LEU A 328 -8.44 29.94 4.61
C LEU A 328 -7.82 28.81 3.78
N ALA A 329 -8.27 28.64 2.53
CA ALA A 329 -7.67 27.68 1.62
C ALA A 329 -6.22 28.02 1.27
N ALA A 330 -5.93 29.30 1.01
CA ALA A 330 -4.58 29.76 0.66
C ALA A 330 -3.57 29.55 1.82
N ASP A 331 -3.97 29.76 3.05
CA ASP A 331 -3.12 29.63 4.23
C ASP A 331 -2.72 28.16 4.51
N ARG A 332 -3.51 27.20 4.04
CA ARG A 332 -3.18 25.77 4.13
C ARG A 332 -2.15 25.31 3.11
N VAL A 333 -1.99 26.01 1.99
CA VAL A 333 -1.11 25.59 0.88
C VAL A 333 0.27 26.19 1.05
N ARG A 334 1.25 25.36 1.35
CA ARG A 334 2.61 25.79 1.71
C ARG A 334 3.64 25.16 0.77
N PRO A 335 4.05 25.85 -0.32
CA PRO A 335 5.02 25.31 -1.28
C PRO A 335 6.35 24.84 -0.67
N ALA A 336 6.80 25.47 0.42
CA ALA A 336 8.06 25.09 1.07
C ALA A 336 7.97 23.73 1.78
N THR A 337 6.85 23.40 2.43
CA THR A 337 6.63 22.09 3.04
C THR A 337 6.44 21.01 1.99
N MET A 338 5.74 21.27 0.88
CA MET A 338 5.63 20.35 -0.26
C MET A 338 6.98 20.02 -0.89
N ALA A 339 7.85 21.04 -1.03
CA ALA A 339 9.21 20.86 -1.55
C ALA A 339 10.07 19.98 -0.63
N ALA A 340 9.92 20.18 0.68
CA ALA A 340 10.64 19.40 1.68
C ALA A 340 10.10 17.97 1.81
N GLU A 341 8.79 17.76 1.79
CA GLU A 341 8.14 16.45 1.89
C GLU A 341 8.75 15.44 0.92
N SER A 342 8.98 15.84 -0.32
CA SER A 342 9.61 15.01 -1.35
C SER A 342 10.99 14.49 -0.91
N VAL A 343 11.79 15.32 -0.25
CA VAL A 343 13.12 14.98 0.26
C VAL A 343 13.01 14.07 1.50
N LEU A 344 12.08 14.37 2.42
CA LEU A 344 11.87 13.56 3.62
C LEU A 344 11.44 12.12 3.27
N HIS A 345 10.66 11.94 2.20
CA HIS A 345 10.37 10.59 1.67
C HIS A 345 11.63 9.85 1.25
N ASP A 346 12.52 10.50 0.52
CA ASP A 346 13.75 9.87 0.03
C ASP A 346 14.76 9.59 1.15
N MET A 347 14.73 10.40 2.22
CA MET A 347 15.52 10.19 3.43
C MET A 347 14.98 9.06 4.33
N GLY A 348 13.74 8.59 4.11
CA GLY A 348 13.10 7.56 4.93
C GLY A 348 12.49 8.09 6.23
N LEU A 349 12.24 9.40 6.32
CA LEU A 349 11.59 10.05 7.46
C LEU A 349 10.05 9.99 7.40
N VAL A 350 9.47 9.86 6.21
CA VAL A 350 8.04 9.60 6.02
C VAL A 350 7.85 8.12 5.73
N GLN A 351 7.09 7.42 6.56
CA GLN A 351 7.04 5.96 6.58
C GLN A 351 6.08 5.36 5.56
N MET A 352 5.00 6.06 5.21
CA MET A 352 3.92 5.53 4.39
C MET A 352 3.45 6.53 3.34
N VAL A 353 2.78 6.00 2.33
CA VAL A 353 1.99 6.77 1.35
C VAL A 353 0.55 6.32 1.42
N SER A 354 -0.38 7.22 1.21
CA SER A 354 -1.81 6.98 1.24
C SER A 354 -2.54 7.73 0.14
N SER A 355 -3.82 7.45 -0.07
CA SER A 355 -4.58 8.13 -1.11
C SER A 355 -5.41 9.29 -0.61
N ASP A 356 -5.98 9.19 0.58
CA ASP A 356 -7.10 10.03 1.01
C ASP A 356 -8.24 10.02 -0.02
N SER A 357 -8.48 8.86 -0.60
CA SER A 357 -9.45 8.69 -1.68
C SER A 357 -10.86 8.98 -1.19
N GLN A 358 -11.65 9.65 -2.04
CA GLN A 358 -13.00 10.13 -1.73
C GLN A 358 -13.02 11.19 -0.59
N GLY A 359 -11.85 11.68 -0.16
CA GLY A 359 -11.60 12.93 0.54
C GLY A 359 -10.84 13.87 -0.40
N MET A 360 -9.53 14.05 -0.18
CA MET A 360 -8.70 14.95 -1.00
C MET A 360 -7.75 14.26 -1.98
N GLY A 361 -7.92 12.96 -2.27
CA GLY A 361 -7.00 12.25 -3.16
C GLY A 361 -7.62 11.12 -3.96
N ARG A 362 -6.76 10.30 -4.59
CA ARG A 362 -7.16 9.31 -5.58
C ARG A 362 -6.37 8.01 -5.40
N ILE A 363 -7.04 6.91 -5.06
CA ILE A 363 -6.41 5.59 -4.88
C ILE A 363 -5.65 5.12 -6.13
N GLY A 364 -6.16 5.43 -7.31
CA GLY A 364 -5.55 5.10 -8.59
C GLY A 364 -4.20 5.77 -8.86
N GLU A 365 -3.73 6.62 -7.97
CA GLU A 365 -2.48 7.37 -8.14
C GLU A 365 -1.41 7.02 -7.09
N SER A 366 -1.74 6.34 -5.99
CA SER A 366 -0.84 6.21 -4.84
C SER A 366 0.50 5.57 -5.20
N LEU A 367 0.50 4.37 -5.76
CA LEU A 367 1.75 3.68 -6.12
C LEU A 367 2.47 4.37 -7.28
N ARG A 368 1.71 4.86 -8.27
CA ARG A 368 2.29 5.59 -9.40
C ARG A 368 3.02 6.85 -8.93
N ARG A 369 2.40 7.67 -8.08
CA ARG A 369 3.02 8.90 -7.55
C ARG A 369 4.23 8.60 -6.66
N ALA A 370 4.18 7.52 -5.88
CA ALA A 370 5.34 7.07 -5.13
C ALA A 370 6.53 6.74 -6.05
N MET A 371 6.31 6.03 -7.16
CA MET A 371 7.38 5.72 -8.12
C MET A 371 7.81 6.93 -8.95
N GLN A 372 6.91 7.86 -9.25
CA GLN A 372 7.26 9.17 -9.83
C GLN A 372 8.21 9.93 -8.92
N LEU A 373 7.87 10.01 -7.62
CA LEU A 373 8.72 10.67 -6.63
C LEU A 373 10.08 9.98 -6.51
N ALA A 374 10.11 8.63 -6.43
CA ALA A 374 11.36 7.88 -6.41
C ALA A 374 12.26 8.19 -7.60
N SER A 375 11.69 8.30 -8.81
CA SER A 375 12.42 8.66 -10.03
C SER A 375 12.97 10.08 -9.96
N LEU A 376 12.17 11.06 -9.55
CA LEU A 376 12.61 12.45 -9.41
C LEU A 376 13.71 12.59 -8.35
N MET A 377 13.58 11.87 -7.23
CA MET A 377 14.63 11.87 -6.20
C MET A 377 15.90 11.17 -6.67
N ARG A 378 15.79 10.14 -7.52
CA ARG A 378 16.94 9.54 -8.19
C ARG A 378 17.69 10.56 -9.07
N ASP A 379 16.95 11.36 -9.82
CA ASP A 379 17.53 12.37 -10.72
C ASP A 379 18.12 13.57 -9.94
N ALA A 380 17.45 13.99 -8.87
CA ALA A 380 17.87 15.15 -8.06
C ALA A 380 19.02 14.83 -7.09
N ARG A 381 19.06 13.63 -6.52
CA ARG A 381 19.95 13.27 -5.41
C ARG A 381 20.96 12.15 -5.73
N GLY A 382 20.89 11.58 -6.93
CA GLY A 382 21.73 10.44 -7.34
C GLY A 382 21.26 9.09 -6.79
N PRO A 383 22.05 8.01 -6.98
CA PRO A 383 21.71 6.67 -6.49
C PRO A 383 21.67 6.64 -4.96
N LEU A 384 20.83 5.77 -4.42
CA LEU A 384 20.81 5.46 -3.00
C LEU A 384 21.65 4.20 -2.75
N GLY A 385 22.84 4.35 -2.15
CA GLY A 385 23.81 3.26 -1.96
C GLY A 385 24.84 3.16 -3.09
N ASP A 386 25.78 2.21 -2.97
CA ASP A 386 26.99 2.11 -3.78
C ASP A 386 26.88 1.20 -5.01
N ALA A 387 25.78 0.48 -5.17
CA ALA A 387 25.67 -0.61 -6.15
C ALA A 387 25.46 -0.14 -7.61
N GLY A 388 25.22 1.15 -7.85
CA GLY A 388 24.98 1.70 -9.19
C GLY A 388 23.66 1.25 -9.80
N ASP A 389 22.73 0.75 -8.98
CA ASP A 389 21.33 0.45 -9.28
C ASP A 389 20.40 1.20 -8.33
N ASP A 390 19.10 1.03 -8.50
CA ASP A 390 18.11 1.74 -7.69
C ASP A 390 17.33 0.80 -6.75
N ASN A 391 17.83 -0.42 -6.48
CA ASN A 391 17.16 -1.41 -5.62
C ASN A 391 16.77 -0.82 -4.27
N ALA A 392 17.71 -0.20 -3.57
CA ALA A 392 17.47 0.38 -2.25
C ALA A 392 16.35 1.42 -2.26
N ARG A 393 16.31 2.28 -3.30
CA ARG A 393 15.26 3.31 -3.43
C ARG A 393 13.92 2.69 -3.80
N VAL A 394 13.88 1.78 -4.77
CA VAL A 394 12.64 1.11 -5.20
C VAL A 394 12.02 0.34 -4.03
N LEU A 395 12.83 -0.43 -3.29
CA LEU A 395 12.38 -1.17 -2.11
C LEU A 395 11.87 -0.24 -1.01
N ARG A 396 12.56 0.90 -0.74
CA ARG A 396 12.11 1.93 0.21
C ARG A 396 10.72 2.47 -0.15
N TYR A 397 10.49 2.81 -1.42
CA TYR A 397 9.20 3.38 -1.84
C TYR A 397 8.09 2.32 -1.92
N LEU A 398 8.41 1.08 -2.25
CA LEU A 398 7.45 -0.03 -2.16
C LEU A 398 7.06 -0.32 -0.71
N ALA A 399 8.01 -0.27 0.23
CA ALA A 399 7.72 -0.48 1.64
C ALA A 399 6.65 0.48 2.18
N LYS A 400 6.66 1.74 1.70
CA LYS A 400 5.67 2.77 2.08
C LYS A 400 4.23 2.41 1.69
N ALA A 401 4.05 1.59 0.66
CA ALA A 401 2.74 1.20 0.13
C ALA A 401 2.40 -0.28 0.43
N THR A 402 3.28 -1.03 1.10
CA THR A 402 3.09 -2.46 1.33
C THR A 402 3.30 -2.83 2.80
N ILE A 403 4.54 -3.13 3.20
CA ILE A 403 4.81 -3.68 4.54
C ILE A 403 4.66 -2.63 5.66
N ASN A 404 5.00 -1.37 5.44
CA ASN A 404 4.92 -0.36 6.50
C ASN A 404 3.47 -0.07 6.95
N PRO A 405 2.49 0.15 6.04
CA PRO A 405 1.09 0.23 6.47
C PRO A 405 0.59 -1.06 7.13
N ALA A 406 1.08 -2.25 6.72
CA ALA A 406 0.72 -3.50 7.38
C ALA A 406 1.25 -3.55 8.83
N ILE A 407 2.49 -3.14 9.07
CA ILE A 407 3.07 -3.03 10.41
C ILE A 407 2.30 -2.00 11.24
N ALA A 408 2.13 -0.78 10.72
CA ALA A 408 1.48 0.32 11.43
C ALA A 408 0.07 -0.03 11.93
N HIS A 409 -0.65 -0.87 11.20
CA HIS A 409 -2.02 -1.28 11.50
C HIS A 409 -2.17 -2.71 12.06
N GLY A 410 -1.07 -3.39 12.40
CA GLY A 410 -1.08 -4.72 13.02
C GLY A 410 -1.56 -5.84 12.08
N MET A 411 -1.30 -5.72 10.78
CA MET A 411 -1.70 -6.68 9.74
C MET A 411 -0.52 -7.46 9.14
N ALA A 412 0.71 -7.18 9.54
CA ALA A 412 1.94 -7.63 8.86
C ALA A 412 2.13 -9.15 8.80
N ASP A 413 1.50 -9.90 9.70
CA ASP A 413 1.51 -11.37 9.65
C ASP A 413 0.64 -11.94 8.52
N HIS A 414 -0.20 -11.11 7.90
CA HIS A 414 -1.18 -11.56 6.91
C HIS A 414 -0.98 -10.93 5.53
N VAL A 415 -0.52 -9.68 5.44
CA VAL A 415 -0.40 -8.91 4.20
C VAL A 415 0.87 -8.03 4.19
N GLY A 416 1.17 -7.41 3.07
CA GLY A 416 2.22 -6.40 2.93
C GLY A 416 3.58 -6.92 2.44
N SER A 417 3.75 -8.23 2.28
CA SER A 417 4.96 -8.85 1.68
C SER A 417 4.61 -10.17 1.02
N LEU A 418 5.47 -10.64 0.12
CA LEU A 418 5.38 -11.96 -0.52
C LEU A 418 6.08 -13.07 0.29
N ALA A 419 6.49 -12.80 1.51
CA ALA A 419 7.12 -13.80 2.38
C ALA A 419 6.12 -14.91 2.80
N PRO A 420 6.60 -16.14 3.05
CA PRO A 420 5.76 -17.24 3.50
C PRO A 420 4.91 -16.92 4.74
N GLY A 421 3.72 -17.51 4.82
CA GLY A 421 2.71 -17.30 5.87
C GLY A 421 1.64 -16.27 5.53
N ARG A 422 1.91 -15.35 4.61
CA ARG A 422 1.00 -14.25 4.22
C ARG A 422 -0.01 -14.69 3.17
N LEU A 423 -1.09 -13.93 3.02
CA LEU A 423 -2.00 -14.09 1.89
C LEU A 423 -1.26 -13.92 0.57
N ALA A 424 -1.59 -14.73 -0.40
CA ALA A 424 -1.04 -14.64 -1.75
C ALA A 424 -1.72 -13.52 -2.55
N ASP A 425 -1.66 -12.30 -2.01
CA ASP A 425 -2.08 -11.06 -2.66
C ASP A 425 -0.92 -10.56 -3.51
N ILE A 426 -0.87 -11.00 -4.76
CA ILE A 426 0.26 -10.81 -5.65
C ILE A 426 -0.16 -9.92 -6.83
N VAL A 427 0.63 -8.90 -7.12
CA VAL A 427 0.43 -8.07 -8.30
C VAL A 427 1.54 -8.35 -9.30
N LEU A 428 1.16 -8.80 -10.48
CA LEU A 428 2.07 -9.04 -11.60
C LEU A 428 2.07 -7.84 -12.53
N TRP A 429 3.28 -7.40 -12.92
CA TRP A 429 3.49 -6.24 -13.77
C TRP A 429 4.34 -6.59 -14.97
N GLU A 430 4.00 -6.11 -16.14
CA GLU A 430 4.99 -5.94 -17.21
C GLU A 430 5.94 -4.81 -16.81
N PRO A 431 7.27 -4.95 -16.95
CA PRO A 431 8.22 -3.91 -16.53
C PRO A 431 7.94 -2.53 -17.11
N GLY A 432 7.47 -2.47 -18.36
CA GLY A 432 7.10 -1.22 -19.03
C GLY A 432 5.86 -0.52 -18.45
N TRP A 433 5.02 -1.24 -17.69
CA TRP A 433 3.78 -0.74 -17.08
C TRP A 433 3.84 -0.75 -15.54
N PHE A 434 5.03 -0.92 -14.99
CA PHE A 434 5.22 -0.99 -13.53
C PHE A 434 4.62 0.24 -12.82
N ALA A 435 3.86 -0.02 -11.76
CA ALA A 435 3.14 0.97 -10.95
C ALA A 435 2.05 1.79 -11.68
N VAL A 436 1.74 1.46 -12.94
CA VAL A 436 0.70 2.11 -13.74
C VAL A 436 -0.49 1.19 -13.95
N LYS A 437 -0.22 -0.02 -14.45
CA LYS A 437 -1.26 -0.98 -14.85
C LYS A 437 -0.80 -2.39 -14.56
N PRO A 438 -1.39 -3.10 -13.61
CA PRO A 438 -1.15 -4.51 -13.39
C PRO A 438 -1.45 -5.34 -14.65
N PHE A 439 -0.57 -6.30 -14.96
CA PHE A 439 -0.87 -7.37 -15.89
C PHE A 439 -1.95 -8.29 -15.32
N LEU A 440 -1.80 -8.65 -14.03
CA LEU A 440 -2.72 -9.52 -13.31
C LEU A 440 -2.64 -9.25 -11.81
N VAL A 441 -3.78 -9.17 -11.15
CA VAL A 441 -3.88 -9.17 -9.69
C VAL A 441 -4.42 -10.52 -9.23
N LEU A 442 -3.67 -11.18 -8.35
CA LEU A 442 -4.06 -12.40 -7.67
C LEU A 442 -4.47 -12.08 -6.24
N LYS A 443 -5.62 -12.57 -5.80
CA LYS A 443 -6.07 -12.55 -4.41
C LYS A 443 -6.11 -13.98 -3.89
N GLY A 444 -5.37 -14.23 -2.79
CA GLY A 444 -5.18 -15.60 -2.34
C GLY A 444 -4.62 -16.52 -3.44
N GLY A 445 -3.78 -15.99 -4.33
CA GLY A 445 -3.23 -16.70 -5.48
C GLY A 445 -4.19 -16.87 -6.65
N PHE A 446 -5.46 -16.44 -6.56
CA PHE A 446 -6.46 -16.67 -7.58
C PHE A 446 -6.64 -15.44 -8.49
N PRO A 447 -6.74 -15.62 -9.84
CA PRO A 447 -6.92 -14.50 -10.79
C PRO A 447 -8.16 -13.68 -10.47
N THR A 448 -7.96 -12.40 -10.17
CA THR A 448 -9.02 -11.52 -9.64
C THR A 448 -9.27 -10.29 -10.51
N TRP A 449 -8.21 -9.69 -11.06
CA TRP A 449 -8.31 -8.51 -11.92
C TRP A 449 -7.24 -8.57 -13.01
N GLY A 450 -7.60 -8.29 -14.25
CA GLY A 450 -6.66 -8.32 -15.36
C GLY A 450 -7.34 -8.18 -16.71
N ALA A 451 -6.60 -8.41 -17.79
CA ALA A 451 -7.13 -8.34 -19.13
C ALA A 451 -8.16 -9.45 -19.40
N VAL A 452 -9.28 -9.06 -19.98
CA VAL A 452 -10.37 -9.94 -20.42
C VAL A 452 -10.67 -9.61 -21.88
N GLY A 453 -10.58 -10.61 -22.77
CA GLY A 453 -10.93 -10.46 -24.18
C GLY A 453 -12.44 -10.53 -24.42
N ASP A 454 -12.84 -10.48 -25.70
CA ASP A 454 -14.23 -10.66 -26.09
C ASP A 454 -14.73 -12.03 -25.56
N PRO A 455 -15.77 -12.06 -24.72
CA PRO A 455 -16.27 -13.31 -24.13
C PRO A 455 -16.87 -14.29 -25.16
N ASN A 456 -17.16 -13.83 -26.36
CA ASN A 456 -17.62 -14.67 -27.48
C ASN A 456 -16.45 -15.22 -28.33
N ALA A 457 -15.21 -14.85 -28.01
CA ALA A 457 -14.04 -15.28 -28.79
C ALA A 457 -13.56 -16.68 -28.41
N ALA A 458 -12.83 -17.30 -29.33
CA ALA A 458 -12.24 -18.63 -29.12
C ALA A 458 -11.07 -18.63 -28.12
N THR A 459 -10.46 -17.48 -27.84
CA THR A 459 -9.37 -17.31 -26.87
C THR A 459 -9.63 -16.12 -25.95
N ALA A 460 -9.08 -16.17 -24.73
CA ALA A 460 -9.29 -15.17 -23.71
C ALA A 460 -8.72 -13.76 -24.04
N PHE A 461 -7.85 -13.65 -25.04
CA PHE A 461 -7.14 -12.41 -25.39
C PHE A 461 -7.54 -11.82 -26.74
N CYS A 462 -8.67 -12.25 -27.31
CA CYS A 462 -9.18 -11.64 -28.54
C CYS A 462 -9.70 -10.22 -28.32
N GLN A 463 -9.45 -9.36 -29.30
CA GLN A 463 -9.96 -7.99 -29.29
C GLN A 463 -11.50 -7.95 -29.46
N PRO A 464 -12.18 -6.98 -28.86
CA PRO A 464 -11.62 -5.96 -27.98
C PRO A 464 -11.26 -6.53 -26.59
N THR A 465 -10.09 -6.15 -26.07
CA THR A 465 -9.72 -6.46 -24.69
C THR A 465 -10.07 -5.29 -23.77
N GLN A 466 -10.47 -5.61 -22.56
CA GLN A 466 -10.70 -4.65 -21.47
C GLN A 466 -10.07 -5.18 -20.18
N VAL A 467 -9.75 -4.30 -19.25
CA VAL A 467 -9.29 -4.69 -17.92
C VAL A 467 -10.50 -4.74 -17.00
N ALA A 468 -10.74 -5.87 -16.39
CA ALA A 468 -11.94 -6.11 -15.57
C ALA A 468 -11.72 -7.19 -14.52
N ALA A 469 -12.71 -7.36 -13.64
CA ALA A 469 -12.73 -8.45 -12.68
C ALA A 469 -12.73 -9.81 -13.40
N GLN A 470 -11.84 -10.69 -12.96
CA GLN A 470 -11.79 -12.08 -13.36
C GLN A 470 -12.52 -12.97 -12.32
N ILE A 471 -12.45 -14.29 -12.47
CA ILE A 471 -13.23 -15.23 -11.68
C ILE A 471 -13.07 -15.07 -10.15
N GLY A 472 -11.88 -14.71 -9.67
CA GLY A 472 -11.61 -14.43 -8.26
C GLY A 472 -12.24 -13.13 -7.74
N GLY A 473 -12.65 -12.24 -8.65
CA GLY A 473 -13.28 -10.95 -8.32
C GLY A 473 -14.80 -10.96 -8.35
N ILE A 474 -15.46 -12.10 -8.59
CA ILE A 474 -16.89 -12.17 -8.89
C ILE A 474 -17.62 -13.12 -7.92
N GLY A 475 -18.88 -12.80 -7.62
CA GLY A 475 -19.78 -13.61 -6.83
C GLY A 475 -19.31 -13.80 -5.38
N ALA A 476 -19.19 -15.04 -4.91
CA ALA A 476 -18.73 -15.37 -3.56
C ALA A 476 -17.21 -15.64 -3.47
N ALA A 477 -16.48 -15.59 -4.58
CA ALA A 477 -15.04 -15.84 -4.58
C ALA A 477 -14.25 -14.81 -3.74
N PRO A 478 -14.54 -13.51 -3.78
CA PRO A 478 -13.86 -12.49 -2.97
C PRO A 478 -13.82 -12.80 -1.47
N ALA A 479 -14.90 -13.33 -0.92
CA ALA A 479 -14.97 -13.65 0.51
C ALA A 479 -14.01 -14.78 0.92
N ARG A 480 -13.63 -15.66 0.00
CA ARG A 480 -12.70 -16.78 0.26
C ARG A 480 -11.22 -16.37 0.21
N SER A 481 -10.91 -15.27 -0.44
CA SER A 481 -9.54 -14.79 -0.71
C SER A 481 -9.21 -13.48 0.02
N SER A 482 -10.13 -12.99 0.88
CA SER A 482 -9.96 -11.70 1.54
C SER A 482 -10.23 -11.80 3.04
N ILE A 483 -9.66 -10.85 3.77
CA ILE A 483 -9.79 -10.73 5.23
C ILE A 483 -10.58 -9.46 5.59
N ALA A 484 -11.46 -9.58 6.58
CA ALA A 484 -11.98 -8.48 7.36
C ALA A 484 -11.18 -8.39 8.67
N PHE A 485 -10.30 -7.39 8.78
CA PHE A 485 -9.56 -7.15 10.02
C PHE A 485 -10.47 -6.55 11.08
N VAL A 486 -10.33 -7.04 12.31
CA VAL A 486 -11.12 -6.64 13.47
C VAL A 486 -10.22 -6.41 14.68
N SER A 487 -10.72 -5.80 15.75
CA SER A 487 -9.97 -5.71 17.00
C SER A 487 -9.97 -7.03 17.77
N GLN A 488 -9.00 -7.23 18.66
CA GLN A 488 -9.00 -8.34 19.62
C GLN A 488 -10.25 -8.30 20.52
N ALA A 489 -10.73 -7.09 20.84
CA ALA A 489 -11.96 -6.89 21.61
C ALA A 489 -13.22 -7.44 20.90
N ALA A 490 -13.31 -7.31 19.57
CA ALA A 490 -14.41 -7.89 18.81
C ALA A 490 -14.39 -9.40 18.84
N THR A 491 -13.21 -10.01 18.71
CA THR A 491 -13.04 -11.46 18.78
C THR A 491 -13.41 -11.98 20.18
N ALA A 492 -12.89 -11.34 21.23
CA ALA A 492 -13.13 -11.74 22.60
C ALA A 492 -14.59 -11.60 23.07
N SER A 493 -15.32 -10.62 22.53
CA SER A 493 -16.73 -10.37 22.86
C SER A 493 -17.74 -11.15 22.02
N GLY A 494 -17.28 -11.85 20.95
CA GLY A 494 -18.14 -12.47 19.95
C GLY A 494 -18.70 -11.47 18.91
N GLY A 495 -18.39 -10.19 19.00
CA GLY A 495 -18.87 -9.19 18.05
C GLY A 495 -18.33 -9.38 16.63
N ALA A 496 -17.15 -9.99 16.50
CA ALA A 496 -16.61 -10.38 15.20
C ALA A 496 -17.53 -11.39 14.48
N ASP A 497 -18.14 -12.31 15.20
CA ASP A 497 -19.03 -13.32 14.62
C ASP A 497 -20.40 -12.76 14.19
N GLU A 498 -20.77 -11.60 14.74
CA GLU A 498 -21.99 -10.88 14.36
C GLU A 498 -21.82 -10.06 13.05
N LEU A 499 -20.59 -9.91 12.54
CA LEU A 499 -20.37 -9.17 11.31
C LEU A 499 -20.95 -9.92 10.11
N PRO A 500 -21.78 -9.26 9.29
CA PRO A 500 -22.42 -9.88 8.13
C PRO A 500 -21.44 -9.98 6.95
N THR A 501 -20.39 -10.76 7.12
CA THR A 501 -19.37 -11.01 6.10
C THR A 501 -18.96 -12.49 6.10
N ALA A 502 -18.77 -13.04 4.92
CA ALA A 502 -18.20 -14.38 4.73
C ALA A 502 -16.66 -14.37 4.68
N LYS A 503 -16.01 -13.18 4.67
CA LYS A 503 -14.56 -13.05 4.76
C LYS A 503 -14.04 -13.60 6.09
N ALA A 504 -12.82 -14.12 6.08
CA ALA A 504 -12.12 -14.48 7.31
C ALA A 504 -11.97 -13.25 8.21
N ARG A 505 -12.30 -13.38 9.50
CA ARG A 505 -12.15 -12.32 10.48
C ARG A 505 -10.85 -12.53 11.23
N VAL A 506 -9.96 -11.54 11.19
CA VAL A 506 -8.62 -11.65 11.78
C VAL A 506 -8.36 -10.45 12.67
N ALA A 507 -7.95 -10.71 13.90
CA ALA A 507 -7.65 -9.64 14.84
C ALA A 507 -6.31 -8.97 14.50
N VAL A 508 -6.28 -7.63 14.54
CA VAL A 508 -5.05 -6.85 14.49
C VAL A 508 -4.30 -6.94 15.81
N ALA A 509 -2.97 -6.80 15.78
CA ALA A 509 -2.14 -6.85 16.97
C ALA A 509 -0.78 -6.13 16.76
N GLY A 510 -0.11 -5.79 17.88
CA GLY A 510 1.26 -5.28 17.85
C GLY A 510 1.38 -3.82 17.42
N THR A 511 0.33 -3.00 17.60
CA THR A 511 0.31 -1.62 17.13
C THR A 511 0.86 -0.61 18.14
N ARG A 512 0.98 -0.95 19.43
CA ARG A 512 1.23 0.02 20.50
C ARG A 512 2.67 0.12 20.98
N ALA A 513 3.54 -0.80 20.53
CA ALA A 513 4.98 -0.77 20.85
C ALA A 513 5.84 -0.37 19.65
N LEU A 514 5.24 0.26 18.64
CA LEU A 514 5.91 0.64 17.40
C LEU A 514 6.62 2.00 17.52
N SER A 515 7.63 2.15 16.68
CA SER A 515 8.33 3.40 16.45
C SER A 515 8.72 3.53 14.97
N ALA A 516 9.24 4.66 14.56
CA ALA A 516 9.79 4.84 13.22
C ALA A 516 10.87 3.79 12.89
N SER A 517 11.65 3.34 13.89
CA SER A 517 12.70 2.31 13.70
C SER A 517 12.18 0.90 13.38
N ASP A 518 10.88 0.66 13.54
CA ASP A 518 10.25 -0.62 13.18
C ASP A 518 9.79 -0.64 11.71
N MET A 519 9.88 0.49 11.03
CA MET A 519 9.43 0.63 9.64
C MET A 519 10.51 0.18 8.66
N VAL A 520 10.17 -0.78 7.82
CA VAL A 520 11.11 -1.37 6.84
C VAL A 520 11.62 -0.28 5.88
N LEU A 521 12.95 -0.09 5.84
CA LEU A 521 13.65 0.86 4.96
C LEU A 521 13.23 2.34 5.10
N ASN A 522 12.36 2.67 6.04
CA ASN A 522 11.87 4.02 6.33
C ASN A 522 11.96 4.28 7.85
N ASP A 523 13.08 3.93 8.41
CA ASP A 523 13.40 3.85 9.82
C ASP A 523 14.31 5.02 10.30
N THR A 524 14.47 6.03 9.47
CA THR A 524 15.29 7.20 9.80
C THR A 524 14.62 8.03 10.89
N VAL A 525 15.39 8.40 11.90
CA VAL A 525 14.99 9.35 12.94
C VAL A 525 15.97 10.51 12.90
N ALA A 526 15.49 11.74 12.75
CA ALA A 526 16.29 12.95 12.68
C ALA A 526 15.52 14.16 13.22
N ALA A 527 16.21 15.22 13.59
CA ALA A 527 15.57 16.44 14.09
C ALA A 527 14.97 17.25 12.93
N VAL A 528 13.69 17.07 12.66
CA VAL A 528 12.94 17.87 11.67
C VAL A 528 12.44 19.15 12.35
N ARG A 529 12.71 20.28 11.75
CA ARG A 529 12.22 21.59 12.20
C ARG A 529 11.58 22.34 11.04
N VAL A 530 10.52 23.05 11.33
CA VAL A 530 9.80 23.89 10.38
C VAL A 530 9.77 25.31 10.97
N ASP A 531 10.22 26.28 10.21
CA ASP A 531 10.08 27.69 10.59
C ASP A 531 8.63 28.12 10.33
N PRO A 532 7.88 28.52 11.37
CA PRO A 532 6.44 28.82 11.23
C PRO A 532 6.14 30.06 10.41
N ALA A 533 7.11 30.95 10.20
CA ALA A 533 6.91 32.19 9.42
C ALA A 533 7.23 32.00 7.93
N THR A 534 8.22 31.17 7.61
CA THR A 534 8.69 30.95 6.23
C THR A 534 8.33 29.57 5.69
N HIS A 535 7.87 28.67 6.55
CA HIS A 535 7.58 27.26 6.29
C HIS A 535 8.81 26.46 5.79
N ARG A 536 10.02 27.02 5.93
CA ARG A 536 11.24 26.31 5.56
C ARG A 536 11.52 25.18 6.51
N VAL A 537 11.95 24.06 5.94
CA VAL A 537 12.20 22.82 6.67
C VAL A 537 13.69 22.56 6.74
N THR A 538 14.16 22.14 7.93
CA THR A 538 15.53 21.67 8.13
C THR A 538 15.51 20.27 8.75
N VAL A 539 16.50 19.46 8.38
CA VAL A 539 16.78 18.15 9.00
C VAL A 539 18.18 18.22 9.61
N ASP A 540 18.30 18.00 10.91
CA ASP A 540 19.56 18.14 11.66
C ASP A 540 20.27 19.49 11.46
N GLY A 541 19.48 20.54 11.24
CA GLY A 541 19.93 21.89 10.99
C GLY A 541 20.22 22.25 9.53
N GLU A 542 20.25 21.28 8.63
CA GLU A 542 20.47 21.50 7.20
C GLU A 542 19.14 21.71 6.45
N PRO A 543 19.03 22.74 5.59
CA PRO A 543 17.83 22.97 4.79
C PRO A 543 17.56 21.81 3.84
N VAL A 544 16.29 21.41 3.72
CA VAL A 544 15.83 20.39 2.78
C VAL A 544 14.72 20.92 1.89
N GLU A 545 14.96 20.91 0.60
CA GLU A 545 14.00 21.34 -0.42
C GLU A 545 14.34 20.73 -1.78
N THR A 546 13.36 20.65 -2.66
CA THR A 546 13.54 20.30 -4.07
C THR A 546 12.80 21.32 -4.95
N PRO A 547 13.33 21.70 -6.12
CA PRO A 547 12.58 22.55 -7.04
C PRO A 547 11.33 21.80 -7.55
N PRO A 548 10.27 22.54 -7.91
CA PRO A 548 9.08 21.92 -8.46
C PRO A 548 9.38 21.24 -9.80
N ALA A 549 8.93 20.01 -9.96
CA ALA A 549 9.11 19.27 -11.20
C ALA A 549 8.26 19.85 -12.34
N ALA A 550 8.86 20.11 -13.49
CA ALA A 550 8.16 20.57 -14.69
C ALA A 550 7.45 19.41 -15.42
N SER A 551 7.94 18.18 -15.23
CA SER A 551 7.35 16.95 -15.78
C SER A 551 7.62 15.78 -14.86
N VAL A 552 6.77 14.77 -14.92
CA VAL A 552 6.88 13.53 -14.14
C VAL A 552 6.77 12.32 -15.08
N PRO A 553 7.55 11.24 -14.84
CA PRO A 553 7.41 10.00 -15.60
C PRO A 553 6.06 9.33 -15.32
N LEU A 554 5.75 8.24 -16.00
CA LEU A 554 4.56 7.38 -15.85
C LEU A 554 3.21 8.05 -16.20
N SER A 555 3.13 9.37 -16.28
CA SER A 555 1.88 10.07 -16.61
C SER A 555 1.42 9.81 -18.03
N GLY A 556 2.35 9.78 -19.00
CA GLY A 556 2.06 9.42 -20.39
C GLY A 556 1.53 8.00 -20.53
N LEU A 557 2.15 7.05 -19.83
CA LEU A 557 1.72 5.64 -19.80
C LEU A 557 0.32 5.50 -19.19
N HIS A 558 0.01 6.23 -18.13
CA HIS A 558 -1.32 6.20 -17.51
C HIS A 558 -2.43 6.63 -18.49
N LEU A 559 -2.17 7.62 -19.34
CA LEU A 559 -3.12 8.08 -20.34
C LEU A 559 -3.30 7.11 -21.51
N LEU A 560 -2.33 6.23 -21.73
CA LEU A 560 -2.35 5.21 -22.79
C LEU A 560 -2.88 3.86 -22.31
N GLY A 561 -3.06 3.71 -20.99
CA GLY A 561 -3.42 2.47 -20.31
C GLY A 561 -4.89 2.08 -20.35
#